data_310eb9c17c8841be11da986a36fe4ce0
#
_entry.id   310eb9c17c8841be11da986a36fe4ce0
#
_cell.length_a   1.000
_cell.length_b   1.000
_cell.length_c   1.000
_cell.angle_alpha   90.00
_cell.angle_beta   90.00
_cell.angle_gamma   90.00
#
_symmetry.space_group_name_H-M   'P 1'
#
loop_
_entity.id
_entity.type
_entity.pdbx_description
1 polymer ?
#
loop_
_entity_poly.entity_id
_entity_poly.type
_entity_poly.pdbx_seq_one_letter_code
_entity_poly.pdbx_strand_id
1 'polypeptide(L)'
;MDKLDKRRYIQTVTEQIRCKRALPLVTKELEDHIEDQKSDYMAEGMNPSEAEEAAVLEMGDPVEVGIEMDRIHRPKMAWKMIGLITVLNLVGILLMYCLRTSALADVGNNQGDVEWIASGMGGNIDYLKSIAWTFAGMACMIGICYVDYSWIGKYAKQLAGIWIVAMGLGIFMGAVYINGAVYGIPFLFGRALPLRPLLYLIVPLYAAILYSMRSKKTGYIGIAKAVLWQVLPIWFVLRIPNRSMAGSVEFTFLILLSIAVWKGWFEVNRKRTLIIMWSLVILLPAAGMALMNKMGYVRDYQSARLSAFIHPEGNDVGSLWGTIR
;
A
#
# COMPACT_ATOMS: atom_id res chain seq x y z
N MET A 1 -38.51 -38.86 -8.61
CA MET A 1 -37.53 -37.79 -8.77
C MET A 1 -38.11 -36.58 -8.05
N ASP A 2 -37.45 -36.14 -7.01
CA ASP A 2 -37.86 -34.99 -6.20
C ASP A 2 -37.77 -33.74 -7.09
N LYS A 3 -38.88 -32.99 -7.23
CA LYS A 3 -38.87 -31.77 -8.08
C LYS A 3 -37.84 -30.80 -7.56
N LEU A 4 -36.83 -30.53 -8.36
CA LEU A 4 -35.75 -29.58 -8.04
C LEU A 4 -36.33 -28.18 -8.28
N ASP A 5 -36.87 -27.54 -7.24
CA ASP A 5 -37.36 -26.17 -7.24
C ASP A 5 -36.18 -25.21 -7.39
N LYS A 6 -36.35 -24.13 -8.16
CA LYS A 6 -35.34 -23.03 -8.36
C LYS A 6 -34.65 -22.65 -7.07
N ARG A 7 -35.38 -22.50 -5.97
CA ARG A 7 -34.81 -22.14 -4.65
C ARG A 7 -33.89 -23.21 -4.10
N ARG A 8 -34.28 -24.49 -4.21
CA ARG A 8 -33.49 -25.61 -3.72
C ARG A 8 -32.20 -25.77 -4.56
N TYR A 9 -32.30 -25.57 -5.87
CA TYR A 9 -31.15 -25.57 -6.77
C TYR A 9 -30.12 -24.52 -6.34
N ILE A 10 -30.53 -23.25 -6.24
CA ILE A 10 -29.68 -22.13 -5.85
C ILE A 10 -29.08 -22.35 -4.46
N GLN A 11 -29.86 -22.87 -3.51
CA GLN A 11 -29.35 -23.19 -2.18
C GLN A 11 -28.27 -24.25 -2.24
N THR A 12 -28.46 -25.34 -2.97
CA THR A 12 -27.48 -26.42 -3.10
C THR A 12 -26.16 -25.91 -3.75
N VAL A 13 -26.25 -25.08 -4.79
CA VAL A 13 -25.09 -24.44 -5.41
C VAL A 13 -24.36 -23.55 -4.40
N THR A 14 -25.09 -22.71 -3.68
CA THR A 14 -24.50 -21.74 -2.73
C THR A 14 -23.87 -22.41 -1.52
N GLU A 15 -24.35 -23.57 -1.09
CA GLU A 15 -23.77 -24.38 0.00
C GLU A 15 -22.37 -24.90 -0.36
N GLN A 16 -22.06 -25.09 -1.64
CA GLN A 16 -20.73 -25.53 -2.10
C GLN A 16 -19.70 -24.38 -2.11
N ILE A 17 -20.16 -23.11 -2.09
CA ILE A 17 -19.29 -21.95 -2.24
C ILE A 17 -18.74 -21.49 -0.88
N ARG A 18 -17.43 -21.61 -0.69
CA ARG A 18 -16.73 -21.19 0.54
C ARG A 18 -16.60 -19.67 0.66
N CYS A 19 -16.53 -18.97 -0.46
CA CYS A 19 -16.37 -17.52 -0.50
C CYS A 19 -17.70 -16.82 -0.23
N LYS A 20 -18.01 -16.53 1.05
CA LYS A 20 -19.25 -15.86 1.47
C LYS A 20 -19.55 -14.54 0.74
N ARG A 21 -18.54 -13.89 0.18
CA ARG A 21 -18.68 -12.64 -0.59
C ARG A 21 -19.20 -12.87 -2.00
N ALA A 22 -18.89 -13.99 -2.59
CA ALA A 22 -19.38 -14.35 -3.90
C ALA A 22 -20.85 -14.72 -3.87
N LEU A 23 -21.36 -15.19 -2.72
CA LEU A 23 -22.74 -15.66 -2.57
C LEU A 23 -23.79 -14.71 -3.14
N PRO A 24 -23.84 -13.40 -2.75
CA PRO A 24 -24.90 -12.52 -3.26
C PRO A 24 -24.80 -12.29 -4.78
N LEU A 25 -23.58 -12.27 -5.32
CA LEU A 25 -23.34 -12.08 -6.74
C LEU A 25 -23.73 -13.34 -7.52
N VAL A 26 -23.25 -14.49 -7.07
CA VAL A 26 -23.54 -15.79 -7.71
C VAL A 26 -25.03 -16.14 -7.61
N THR A 27 -25.66 -15.89 -6.45
CA THR A 27 -27.10 -16.10 -6.31
C THR A 27 -27.87 -15.29 -7.33
N LYS A 28 -27.54 -13.99 -7.47
CA LYS A 28 -28.21 -13.12 -8.44
C LYS A 28 -27.95 -13.56 -9.87
N GLU A 29 -26.73 -13.92 -10.20
CA GLU A 29 -26.35 -14.39 -11.54
C GLU A 29 -27.08 -15.68 -11.93
N LEU A 30 -27.22 -16.62 -10.98
CA LEU A 30 -27.99 -17.83 -11.19
C LEU A 30 -29.50 -17.54 -11.33
N GLU A 31 -30.05 -16.62 -10.50
CA GLU A 31 -31.45 -16.21 -10.58
C GLU A 31 -31.76 -15.56 -11.93
N ASP A 32 -30.88 -14.62 -12.36
CA ASP A 32 -31.03 -13.92 -13.64
C ASP A 32 -30.95 -14.92 -14.81
N HIS A 33 -30.02 -15.87 -14.77
CA HIS A 33 -29.84 -16.86 -15.84
C HIS A 33 -31.01 -17.85 -15.95
N ILE A 34 -31.52 -18.34 -14.80
CA ILE A 34 -32.69 -19.20 -14.81
C ILE A 34 -33.94 -18.45 -15.31
N GLU A 35 -34.08 -17.17 -14.98
CA GLU A 35 -35.20 -16.36 -15.43
C GLU A 35 -35.12 -16.05 -16.92
N ASP A 36 -33.93 -15.80 -17.47
CA ASP A 36 -33.71 -15.61 -18.91
C ASP A 36 -34.08 -16.89 -19.69
N GLN A 37 -33.57 -18.07 -19.28
CA GLN A 37 -33.92 -19.35 -19.90
C GLN A 37 -35.39 -19.69 -19.78
N LYS A 38 -36.02 -19.43 -18.63
CA LYS A 38 -37.46 -19.59 -18.44
C LYS A 38 -38.26 -18.73 -19.40
N SER A 39 -37.81 -17.47 -19.62
CA SER A 39 -38.43 -16.54 -20.58
C SER A 39 -38.35 -17.08 -22.01
N ASP A 40 -37.22 -17.68 -22.39
CA ASP A 40 -37.05 -18.27 -23.71
C ASP A 40 -37.95 -19.47 -23.93
N TYR A 41 -38.07 -20.40 -22.97
CA TYR A 41 -39.01 -21.53 -23.04
C TYR A 41 -40.49 -21.12 -23.06
N MET A 42 -40.82 -20.04 -22.33
CA MET A 42 -42.16 -19.47 -22.40
C MET A 42 -42.47 -18.87 -23.78
N ALA A 43 -41.48 -18.26 -24.44
CA ALA A 43 -41.62 -17.75 -25.81
C ALA A 43 -41.81 -18.89 -26.83
N GLU A 44 -41.32 -20.09 -26.54
CA GLU A 44 -41.54 -21.32 -27.31
C GLU A 44 -42.91 -21.97 -27.02
N GLY A 45 -43.70 -21.44 -26.11
CA GLY A 45 -45.07 -21.88 -25.80
C GLY A 45 -45.18 -22.82 -24.59
N MET A 46 -44.15 -22.98 -23.77
CA MET A 46 -44.24 -23.79 -22.56
C MET A 46 -45.02 -23.09 -21.44
N ASN A 47 -45.64 -23.89 -20.59
CA ASN A 47 -46.27 -23.37 -19.39
C ASN A 47 -45.23 -22.79 -18.42
N PRO A 48 -45.50 -21.72 -17.65
CA PRO A 48 -44.55 -21.11 -16.74
C PRO A 48 -43.89 -22.06 -15.74
N SER A 49 -44.63 -23.10 -15.28
CA SER A 49 -44.13 -24.11 -14.36
C SER A 49 -43.20 -25.13 -15.05
N GLU A 50 -43.54 -25.54 -16.27
CA GLU A 50 -42.75 -26.44 -17.09
C GLU A 50 -41.46 -25.76 -17.59
N ALA A 51 -41.55 -24.47 -17.97
CA ALA A 51 -40.44 -23.65 -18.39
C ALA A 51 -39.40 -23.46 -17.27
N GLU A 52 -39.85 -23.28 -16.03
CA GLU A 52 -38.99 -23.18 -14.86
C GLU A 52 -38.25 -24.49 -14.55
N GLU A 53 -38.98 -25.64 -14.60
CA GLU A 53 -38.40 -26.97 -14.42
C GLU A 53 -37.38 -27.29 -15.52
N ALA A 54 -37.64 -26.92 -16.76
CA ALA A 54 -36.74 -27.11 -17.89
C ALA A 54 -35.48 -26.24 -17.75
N ALA A 55 -35.64 -24.97 -17.39
CA ALA A 55 -34.54 -24.05 -17.15
C ALA A 55 -33.61 -24.55 -16.04
N VAL A 56 -34.16 -25.02 -14.91
CA VAL A 56 -33.35 -25.56 -13.81
C VAL A 56 -32.67 -26.88 -14.20
N LEU A 57 -33.30 -27.71 -15.01
CA LEU A 57 -32.72 -28.97 -15.47
C LEU A 57 -31.53 -28.73 -16.41
N GLU A 58 -31.61 -27.72 -17.26
CA GLU A 58 -30.53 -27.35 -18.21
C GLU A 58 -29.30 -26.77 -17.52
N MET A 59 -29.47 -26.19 -16.32
CA MET A 59 -28.35 -25.73 -15.52
C MET A 59 -27.39 -26.83 -15.04
N GLY A 60 -27.81 -28.11 -15.13
CA GLY A 60 -27.02 -29.26 -14.73
C GLY A 60 -27.03 -29.56 -13.25
N ASP A 61 -26.08 -30.39 -12.81
CA ASP A 61 -25.99 -30.81 -11.39
C ASP A 61 -25.61 -29.63 -10.49
N PRO A 62 -26.46 -29.25 -9.51
CA PRO A 62 -26.19 -28.13 -8.63
C PRO A 62 -24.91 -28.30 -7.80
N VAL A 63 -24.50 -29.53 -7.47
CA VAL A 63 -23.27 -29.77 -6.73
C VAL A 63 -22.06 -29.51 -7.62
N GLU A 64 -22.08 -29.99 -8.85
CA GLU A 64 -20.98 -29.80 -9.80
C GLU A 64 -20.83 -28.33 -10.18
N VAL A 65 -21.91 -27.64 -10.49
CA VAL A 65 -21.94 -26.20 -10.76
C VAL A 65 -21.43 -25.41 -9.54
N GLY A 66 -21.85 -25.78 -8.33
CA GLY A 66 -21.40 -25.14 -7.10
C GLY A 66 -19.89 -25.29 -6.85
N ILE A 67 -19.34 -26.48 -7.11
CA ILE A 67 -17.88 -26.74 -7.00
C ILE A 67 -17.10 -25.90 -8.04
N GLU A 68 -17.60 -25.81 -9.26
CA GLU A 68 -16.97 -25.01 -10.31
C GLU A 68 -17.02 -23.51 -9.99
N MET A 69 -18.14 -23.02 -9.51
CA MET A 69 -18.29 -21.64 -9.03
C MET A 69 -17.38 -21.34 -7.83
N ASP A 70 -17.22 -22.27 -6.87
CA ASP A 70 -16.25 -22.13 -5.78
C ASP A 70 -14.81 -22.02 -6.34
N ARG A 71 -14.46 -22.81 -7.33
CA ARG A 71 -13.14 -22.79 -7.96
C ARG A 71 -12.84 -21.47 -8.67
N ILE A 72 -13.84 -20.85 -9.30
CA ILE A 72 -13.71 -19.57 -9.99
C ILE A 72 -13.59 -18.42 -8.98
N HIS A 73 -14.43 -18.41 -7.95
CA HIS A 73 -14.55 -17.32 -6.99
C HIS A 73 -13.65 -17.49 -5.76
N ARG A 74 -12.93 -18.60 -5.64
CA ARG A 74 -12.00 -18.85 -4.55
C ARG A 74 -10.85 -17.85 -4.61
N PRO A 75 -10.56 -17.13 -3.50
CA PRO A 75 -9.42 -16.22 -3.44
C PRO A 75 -8.12 -16.98 -3.72
N LYS A 76 -7.47 -16.63 -4.83
CA LYS A 76 -6.19 -17.24 -5.23
C LYS A 76 -5.06 -16.51 -4.51
N MET A 77 -4.26 -17.25 -3.75
CA MET A 77 -3.03 -16.72 -3.17
C MET A 77 -2.07 -16.25 -4.27
N ALA A 78 -1.51 -15.07 -4.10
CA ALA A 78 -0.54 -14.49 -5.03
C ALA A 78 0.87 -15.06 -4.80
N TRP A 79 1.04 -16.39 -4.93
CA TRP A 79 2.30 -17.09 -4.67
C TRP A 79 3.50 -16.49 -5.40
N LYS A 80 3.29 -15.95 -6.62
CA LYS A 80 4.35 -15.28 -7.38
C LYS A 80 4.85 -14.02 -6.66
N MET A 81 3.95 -13.24 -6.07
CA MET A 81 4.30 -12.04 -5.30
C MET A 81 4.99 -12.40 -3.98
N ILE A 82 4.49 -13.41 -3.29
CA ILE A 82 5.11 -13.92 -2.05
C ILE A 82 6.52 -14.43 -2.35
N GLY A 83 6.70 -15.20 -3.42
CA GLY A 83 8.00 -15.69 -3.87
C GLY A 83 8.96 -14.54 -4.19
N LEU A 84 8.52 -13.53 -4.93
CA LEU A 84 9.34 -12.36 -5.25
C LEU A 84 9.79 -11.61 -3.98
N ILE A 85 8.88 -11.36 -3.05
CA ILE A 85 9.20 -10.69 -1.79
C ILE A 85 10.18 -11.53 -0.96
N THR A 86 10.01 -12.85 -0.94
CA THR A 86 10.93 -13.78 -0.26
C THR A 86 12.33 -13.69 -0.84
N VAL A 87 12.46 -13.73 -2.18
CA VAL A 87 13.76 -13.60 -2.86
C VAL A 87 14.41 -12.25 -2.54
N LEU A 88 13.66 -11.16 -2.60
CA LEU A 88 14.18 -9.82 -2.27
C LEU A 88 14.67 -9.74 -0.81
N ASN A 89 13.95 -10.35 0.13
CA ASN A 89 14.38 -10.41 1.52
C ASN A 89 15.66 -11.24 1.70
N LEU A 90 15.78 -12.37 1.02
CA LEU A 90 16.99 -13.19 1.06
C LEU A 90 18.19 -12.45 0.47
N VAL A 91 18.01 -11.76 -0.65
CA VAL A 91 19.05 -10.88 -1.24
C VAL A 91 19.43 -9.77 -0.25
N GLY A 92 18.47 -9.15 0.45
CA GLY A 92 18.72 -8.15 1.48
C GLY A 92 19.57 -8.70 2.65
N ILE A 93 19.25 -9.90 3.12
CA ILE A 93 20.04 -10.59 4.17
C ILE A 93 21.46 -10.90 3.68
N LEU A 94 21.60 -11.38 2.44
CA LEU A 94 22.90 -11.66 1.83
C LEU A 94 23.75 -10.39 1.69
N LEU A 95 23.16 -9.31 1.19
CA LEU A 95 23.85 -8.02 1.10
C LEU A 95 24.30 -7.51 2.48
N MET A 96 23.44 -7.61 3.50
CA MET A 96 23.82 -7.29 4.88
C MET A 96 25.00 -8.12 5.37
N TYR A 97 25.03 -9.40 5.04
CA TYR A 97 26.13 -10.29 5.38
C TYR A 97 27.42 -9.88 4.66
N CYS A 98 27.37 -9.62 3.35
CA CYS A 98 28.52 -9.19 2.55
C CYS A 98 29.07 -7.86 3.05
N LEU A 99 28.22 -6.87 3.33
CA LEU A 99 28.64 -5.57 3.87
C LEU A 99 29.31 -5.70 5.25
N ARG A 100 28.81 -6.59 6.10
CA ARG A 100 29.42 -6.86 7.40
C ARG A 100 30.80 -7.50 7.25
N THR A 101 30.94 -8.48 6.37
CA THR A 101 32.22 -9.17 6.15
C THR A 101 33.25 -8.24 5.51
N SER A 102 32.86 -7.39 4.54
CA SER A 102 33.76 -6.41 3.95
C SER A 102 34.18 -5.33 4.96
N ALA A 103 33.24 -4.83 5.78
CA ALA A 103 33.58 -3.89 6.84
C ALA A 103 34.55 -4.49 7.88
N LEU A 104 34.39 -5.76 8.24
CA LEU A 104 35.30 -6.47 9.15
C LEU A 104 36.67 -6.74 8.53
N ALA A 105 36.77 -6.92 7.21
CA ALA A 105 38.03 -7.11 6.50
C ALA A 105 38.83 -5.79 6.41
N ASP A 106 38.18 -4.65 6.20
CA ASP A 106 38.83 -3.32 6.19
C ASP A 106 39.32 -2.89 7.58
N VAL A 107 38.65 -3.35 8.63
CA VAL A 107 39.01 -3.11 10.04
C VAL A 107 40.37 -3.68 10.40
N GLY A 108 40.77 -4.79 9.77
CA GLY A 108 42.11 -5.37 10.01
C GLY A 108 43.28 -4.49 9.59
N ASN A 109 43.03 -3.48 8.76
CA ASN A 109 44.07 -2.62 8.18
C ASN A 109 44.14 -1.20 8.80
N ASN A 110 43.06 -0.67 9.41
CA ASN A 110 43.04 0.69 9.98
C ASN A 110 42.22 0.77 11.27
N GLN A 111 42.90 0.75 12.42
CA GLN A 111 42.24 0.81 13.76
C GLN A 111 41.52 2.13 14.06
N GLY A 112 41.73 3.19 13.31
CA GLY A 112 41.12 4.52 13.58
C GLY A 112 39.72 4.73 13.02
N ASP A 113 39.35 4.02 11.97
CA ASP A 113 38.06 4.22 11.29
C ASP A 113 36.92 3.28 11.80
N VAL A 114 37.32 2.35 12.67
CA VAL A 114 36.46 1.27 13.17
C VAL A 114 35.31 1.79 14.04
N GLU A 115 35.62 2.77 14.87
CA GLU A 115 34.68 3.22 15.91
C GLU A 115 33.52 4.03 15.33
N TRP A 116 33.74 4.79 14.26
CA TRP A 116 32.66 5.54 13.64
C TRP A 116 31.88 4.72 12.60
N ILE A 117 32.52 3.76 11.90
CA ILE A 117 31.81 2.81 11.02
C ILE A 117 30.93 1.89 11.87
N ALA A 118 31.44 1.38 12.98
CA ALA A 118 30.65 0.57 13.93
C ALA A 118 29.55 1.38 14.60
N SER A 119 29.76 2.66 14.92
CA SER A 119 28.75 3.53 15.54
C SER A 119 27.81 4.18 14.51
N GLY A 120 28.24 4.43 13.29
CA GLY A 120 27.49 5.12 12.25
C GLY A 120 26.61 4.19 11.38
N MET A 121 27.03 2.96 11.14
CA MET A 121 26.27 1.93 10.41
C MET A 121 25.50 0.95 11.29
N GLY A 122 25.34 1.27 12.56
CA GLY A 122 24.61 0.46 13.53
C GLY A 122 25.55 -0.36 14.40
N GLY A 123 25.83 0.21 15.57
CA GLY A 123 26.37 -0.56 16.67
C GLY A 123 25.54 -1.83 16.81
N ASN A 124 26.24 -2.97 16.77
CA ASN A 124 25.67 -4.30 17.02
C ASN A 124 24.30 -4.53 16.34
N ILE A 125 24.25 -4.50 15.01
CA ILE A 125 23.13 -5.11 14.31
C ILE A 125 23.24 -6.60 14.66
N ASP A 126 22.45 -7.03 15.63
CA ASP A 126 22.27 -8.44 15.94
C ASP A 126 21.74 -9.13 14.69
N TYR A 127 22.64 -9.63 13.87
CA TYR A 127 22.33 -10.27 12.61
C TYR A 127 21.26 -11.35 12.78
N LEU A 128 21.35 -12.10 13.90
CA LEU A 128 20.34 -13.10 14.28
C LEU A 128 18.98 -12.46 14.56
N LYS A 129 18.93 -11.29 15.21
CA LYS A 129 17.66 -10.56 15.42
C LYS A 129 17.09 -10.06 14.09
N SER A 130 17.90 -9.55 13.19
CA SER A 130 17.43 -9.09 11.88
C SER A 130 16.85 -10.24 11.06
N ILE A 131 17.49 -11.41 11.06
CA ILE A 131 16.96 -12.64 10.45
C ILE A 131 15.65 -13.03 11.10
N ALA A 132 15.59 -13.09 12.44
CA ALA A 132 14.37 -13.46 13.16
C ALA A 132 13.19 -12.51 12.84
N TRP A 133 13.43 -11.19 12.82
CA TRP A 133 12.41 -10.21 12.44
C TRP A 133 11.98 -10.33 10.97
N THR A 134 12.88 -10.68 10.06
CA THR A 134 12.53 -10.93 8.65
C THR A 134 11.61 -12.13 8.53
N PHE A 135 11.93 -13.25 9.19
CA PHE A 135 11.04 -14.41 9.21
C PHE A 135 9.71 -14.15 9.89
N ALA A 136 9.70 -13.42 11.01
CA ALA A 136 8.47 -13.01 11.68
C ALA A 136 7.61 -12.12 10.77
N GLY A 137 8.22 -11.16 10.05
CA GLY A 137 7.53 -10.33 9.06
C GLY A 137 6.95 -11.13 7.90
N MET A 138 7.70 -12.12 7.39
CA MET A 138 7.20 -13.02 6.33
C MET A 138 6.03 -13.88 6.81
N ALA A 139 6.12 -14.44 8.02
CA ALA A 139 5.02 -15.19 8.62
C ALA A 139 3.78 -14.32 8.81
N CYS A 140 3.95 -13.09 9.29
CA CYS A 140 2.87 -12.12 9.42
C CYS A 140 2.26 -11.75 8.06
N MET A 141 3.07 -11.54 7.02
CA MET A 141 2.62 -11.28 5.66
C MET A 141 1.75 -12.41 5.13
N ILE A 142 2.20 -13.67 5.29
CA ILE A 142 1.42 -14.84 4.90
C ILE A 142 0.12 -14.91 5.71
N GLY A 143 0.18 -14.68 7.02
CA GLY A 143 -0.99 -14.66 7.90
C GLY A 143 -2.03 -13.62 7.46
N ILE A 144 -1.61 -12.42 7.08
CA ILE A 144 -2.50 -11.36 6.59
C ILE A 144 -3.19 -11.75 5.29
N CYS A 145 -2.54 -12.57 4.43
CA CYS A 145 -3.16 -13.06 3.19
C CYS A 145 -4.39 -13.95 3.44
N TYR A 146 -4.49 -14.58 4.61
CA TYR A 146 -5.67 -15.37 5.01
C TYR A 146 -6.77 -14.53 5.65
N VAL A 147 -6.44 -13.31 6.10
CA VAL A 147 -7.43 -12.42 6.73
C VAL A 147 -8.28 -11.75 5.67
N ASP A 148 -9.56 -11.70 5.92
CA ASP A 148 -10.49 -10.95 5.07
C ASP A 148 -10.28 -9.44 5.22
N TYR A 149 -9.59 -8.84 4.25
CA TYR A 149 -9.25 -7.41 4.25
C TYR A 149 -10.38 -6.50 3.73
N SER A 150 -11.56 -7.02 3.39
CA SER A 150 -12.65 -6.19 2.83
C SER A 150 -13.22 -5.17 3.80
N TRP A 151 -13.17 -5.49 5.09
CA TRP A 151 -13.57 -4.54 6.11
C TRP A 151 -12.66 -3.29 6.13
N ILE A 152 -11.36 -3.45 5.78
CA ILE A 152 -10.43 -2.32 5.63
C ILE A 152 -10.93 -1.41 4.51
N GLY A 153 -11.35 -1.98 3.37
CA GLY A 153 -11.93 -1.20 2.26
C GLY A 153 -13.23 -0.49 2.67
N LYS A 154 -14.09 -1.15 3.46
CA LYS A 154 -15.35 -0.60 3.94
C LYS A 154 -15.14 0.56 4.93
N TYR A 155 -14.18 0.42 5.85
CA TYR A 155 -13.91 1.39 6.92
C TYR A 155 -12.63 2.21 6.69
N ALA A 156 -12.10 2.26 5.45
CA ALA A 156 -10.83 2.91 5.13
C ALA A 156 -10.74 4.37 5.61
N LYS A 157 -11.81 5.15 5.44
CA LYS A 157 -11.86 6.56 5.85
C LYS A 157 -11.85 6.71 7.36
N GLN A 158 -12.61 5.87 8.07
CA GLN A 158 -12.66 5.87 9.53
C GLN A 158 -11.30 5.46 10.11
N LEU A 159 -10.69 4.40 9.56
CA LEU A 159 -9.37 3.94 9.96
C LEU A 159 -8.29 5.00 9.71
N ALA A 160 -8.34 5.67 8.55
CA ALA A 160 -7.42 6.76 8.24
C ALA A 160 -7.64 7.96 9.19
N GLY A 161 -8.89 8.29 9.50
CA GLY A 161 -9.22 9.32 10.50
C GLY A 161 -8.70 8.98 11.90
N ILE A 162 -8.92 7.75 12.36
CA ILE A 162 -8.39 7.25 13.65
C ILE A 162 -6.85 7.32 13.65
N TRP A 163 -6.21 6.91 12.55
CA TRP A 163 -4.75 6.98 12.43
C TRP A 163 -4.26 8.43 12.51
N ILE A 164 -4.90 9.38 11.81
CA ILE A 164 -4.55 10.80 11.85
C ILE A 164 -4.69 11.36 13.28
N VAL A 165 -5.79 11.05 13.95
CA VAL A 165 -6.03 11.48 15.33
C VAL A 165 -4.99 10.88 16.27
N ALA A 166 -4.71 9.58 16.16
CA ALA A 166 -3.73 8.90 17.00
C ALA A 166 -2.32 9.47 16.81
N MET A 167 -1.93 9.76 15.56
CA MET A 167 -0.64 10.40 15.25
C MET A 167 -0.58 11.83 15.78
N GLY A 168 -1.66 12.60 15.61
CA GLY A 168 -1.77 13.95 16.14
C GLY A 168 -1.65 13.97 17.67
N LEU A 169 -2.44 13.17 18.36
CA LEU A 169 -2.38 13.05 19.83
C LEU A 169 -0.99 12.61 20.27
N GLY A 170 -0.39 11.62 19.62
CA GLY A 170 0.96 11.15 19.95
C GLY A 170 2.02 12.24 19.86
N ILE A 171 1.94 13.11 18.85
CA ILE A 171 2.86 14.24 18.68
C ILE A 171 2.59 15.35 19.73
N PHE A 172 1.33 15.63 20.04
CA PHE A 172 0.96 16.69 20.99
C PHE A 172 1.12 16.30 22.45
N MET A 173 0.86 15.03 22.83
CA MET A 173 0.83 14.58 24.22
C MET A 173 2.20 14.18 24.80
N GLY A 174 3.26 14.26 24.04
CA GLY A 174 4.59 13.99 24.59
C GLY A 174 5.51 13.21 23.65
N ALA A 175 5.70 13.76 22.47
CA ALA A 175 6.68 13.20 21.56
C ALA A 175 8.06 13.11 22.19
N VAL A 176 8.70 11.95 22.08
CA VAL A 176 10.09 11.78 22.48
C VAL A 176 10.98 12.45 21.44
N TYR A 177 11.71 13.46 21.87
CA TYR A 177 12.64 14.20 21.01
C TYR A 177 14.07 13.65 21.20
N ILE A 178 14.73 13.38 20.09
CA ILE A 178 16.17 13.11 20.04
C ILE A 178 16.79 14.10 19.07
N ASN A 179 17.77 14.88 19.55
CA ASN A 179 18.41 15.95 18.78
C ASN A 179 17.41 16.94 18.13
N GLY A 180 16.36 17.32 18.87
CA GLY A 180 15.33 18.24 18.36
C GLY A 180 14.32 17.62 17.40
N ALA A 181 14.42 16.34 17.16
CA ALA A 181 13.58 15.57 16.23
C ALA A 181 12.59 14.69 16.96
N VAL A 182 11.34 14.62 16.48
CA VAL A 182 10.34 13.68 16.99
C VAL A 182 10.74 12.26 16.60
N TYR A 183 11.13 11.45 17.57
CA TYR A 183 11.57 10.07 17.37
C TYR A 183 10.47 9.04 17.60
N GLY A 184 9.67 9.23 18.62
CA GLY A 184 8.64 8.27 19.02
C GLY A 184 7.52 8.91 19.83
N ILE A 185 6.49 8.13 20.07
CA ILE A 185 5.38 8.45 20.96
C ILE A 185 5.61 7.69 22.28
N PRO A 186 5.36 8.29 23.45
CA PRO A 186 5.39 7.54 24.70
C PRO A 186 4.35 6.43 24.64
N PHE A 187 4.77 5.21 24.90
CA PHE A 187 3.92 4.03 24.89
C PHE A 187 3.87 3.41 26.28
N LEU A 188 2.89 2.53 26.51
CA LEU A 188 2.77 1.79 27.78
C LEU A 188 4.11 1.15 28.17
N PHE A 189 4.43 1.19 29.47
CA PHE A 189 5.67 0.64 30.05
C PHE A 189 6.97 1.42 29.78
N GLY A 190 6.90 2.73 29.49
CA GLY A 190 8.08 3.58 29.42
C GLY A 190 8.95 3.39 28.15
N ARG A 191 8.49 2.59 27.18
CA ARG A 191 9.18 2.44 25.89
C ARG A 191 8.57 3.37 24.84
N ALA A 192 9.41 4.06 24.09
CA ALA A 192 8.96 4.87 22.96
C ALA A 192 8.58 3.98 21.76
N LEU A 193 7.36 4.14 21.26
CA LEU A 193 6.95 3.50 20.03
C LEU A 193 7.54 4.28 18.85
N PRO A 194 8.38 3.67 17.99
CA PRO A 194 8.97 4.39 16.87
C PRO A 194 7.89 4.82 15.87
N LEU A 195 7.84 6.11 15.54
CA LEU A 195 6.84 6.68 14.64
C LEU A 195 7.01 6.25 13.18
N ARG A 196 8.24 5.98 12.76
CA ARG A 196 8.56 5.68 11.35
C ARG A 196 7.75 4.52 10.76
N PRO A 197 7.70 3.32 11.35
CA PRO A 197 6.90 2.24 10.78
C PRO A 197 5.39 2.53 10.81
N LEU A 198 4.90 3.27 11.81
CA LEU A 198 3.50 3.64 11.90
C LEU A 198 3.06 4.57 10.77
N LEU A 199 3.97 5.44 10.28
CA LEU A 199 3.69 6.34 9.17
C LEU A 199 3.44 5.59 7.86
N TYR A 200 4.10 4.47 7.63
CA TYR A 200 3.86 3.68 6.41
C TYR A 200 2.48 2.98 6.39
N LEU A 201 1.83 2.81 7.54
CA LEU A 201 0.47 2.24 7.60
C LEU A 201 -0.57 3.09 6.87
N ILE A 202 -0.32 4.39 6.67
CA ILE A 202 -1.23 5.24 5.90
C ILE A 202 -1.28 4.86 4.41
N VAL A 203 -0.24 4.25 3.86
CA VAL A 203 -0.17 3.89 2.45
C VAL A 203 -1.27 2.90 2.04
N PRO A 204 -1.47 1.74 2.69
CA PRO A 204 -2.58 0.85 2.38
C PRO A 204 -3.95 1.47 2.69
N LEU A 205 -4.06 2.32 3.71
CA LEU A 205 -5.29 3.05 4.00
C LEU A 205 -5.63 4.04 2.88
N TYR A 206 -4.64 4.74 2.36
CA TYR A 206 -4.82 5.64 1.22
C TYR A 206 -5.24 4.89 -0.05
N ALA A 207 -4.63 3.74 -0.33
CA ALA A 207 -5.04 2.89 -1.45
C ALA A 207 -6.52 2.45 -1.31
N ALA A 208 -6.95 2.09 -0.09
CA ALA A 208 -8.32 1.73 0.20
C ALA A 208 -9.31 2.92 0.07
N ILE A 209 -8.87 4.14 0.45
CA ILE A 209 -9.64 5.37 0.23
C ILE A 209 -9.85 5.62 -1.27
N LEU A 210 -8.77 5.55 -2.07
CA LEU A 210 -8.87 5.70 -3.52
C LEU A 210 -9.81 4.66 -4.13
N TYR A 211 -9.71 3.40 -3.69
CA TYR A 211 -10.60 2.35 -4.14
C TYR A 211 -12.07 2.64 -3.78
N SER A 212 -12.34 3.22 -2.61
CA SER A 212 -13.71 3.60 -2.21
C SER A 212 -14.29 4.75 -3.05
N MET A 213 -13.44 5.51 -3.74
CA MET A 213 -13.85 6.63 -4.60
C MET A 213 -14.18 6.19 -6.04
N ARG A 214 -13.79 4.98 -6.45
CA ARG A 214 -13.94 4.49 -7.84
C ARG A 214 -15.38 4.47 -8.34
N SER A 215 -16.34 4.18 -7.46
CA SER A 215 -17.76 4.03 -7.84
C SER A 215 -18.50 5.36 -7.98
N LYS A 216 -17.91 6.47 -7.54
CA LYS A 216 -18.59 7.77 -7.47
C LYS A 216 -18.43 8.64 -8.71
N LYS A 217 -17.65 8.18 -9.71
CA LYS A 217 -17.39 8.89 -10.98
C LYS A 217 -17.19 10.41 -10.79
N THR A 218 -16.46 10.78 -9.74
CA THR A 218 -16.18 12.16 -9.42
C THR A 218 -15.00 12.65 -10.26
N GLY A 219 -15.21 13.58 -11.16
CA GLY A 219 -14.18 14.16 -12.02
C GLY A 219 -13.01 14.78 -11.25
N TYR A 220 -12.56 15.98 -11.59
CA TYR A 220 -11.44 16.66 -10.92
C TYR A 220 -11.65 16.92 -9.42
N ILE A 221 -12.91 17.04 -8.97
CA ILE A 221 -13.25 17.17 -7.54
C ILE A 221 -12.83 15.90 -6.77
N GLY A 222 -12.95 14.72 -7.40
CA GLY A 222 -12.47 13.46 -6.81
C GLY A 222 -10.97 13.46 -6.62
N ILE A 223 -10.22 13.94 -7.60
CA ILE A 223 -8.75 14.08 -7.52
C ILE A 223 -8.38 15.07 -6.42
N ALA A 224 -9.02 16.22 -6.36
CA ALA A 224 -8.78 17.21 -5.30
C ALA A 224 -9.01 16.62 -3.89
N LYS A 225 -10.08 15.84 -3.70
CA LYS A 225 -10.34 15.11 -2.46
C LYS A 225 -9.26 14.06 -2.17
N ALA A 226 -8.78 13.36 -3.18
CA ALA A 226 -7.71 12.38 -3.03
C ALA A 226 -6.40 13.05 -2.59
N VAL A 227 -6.04 14.19 -3.20
CA VAL A 227 -4.88 15.01 -2.81
C VAL A 227 -5.03 15.55 -1.39
N LEU A 228 -6.23 15.99 -1.00
CA LEU A 228 -6.48 16.51 0.36
C LEU A 228 -6.18 15.43 1.42
N TRP A 229 -6.47 14.15 1.14
CA TRP A 229 -6.13 13.04 2.04
C TRP A 229 -4.63 12.78 2.18
N GLN A 230 -3.79 13.33 1.30
CA GLN A 230 -2.32 13.24 1.40
C GLN A 230 -1.74 14.33 2.30
N VAL A 231 -2.36 15.51 2.36
CA VAL A 231 -1.82 16.70 3.03
C VAL A 231 -1.51 16.45 4.52
N LEU A 232 -2.47 15.89 5.26
CA LEU A 232 -2.28 15.66 6.70
C LEU A 232 -1.20 14.61 7.00
N PRO A 233 -1.18 13.43 6.37
CA PRO A 233 -0.09 12.48 6.56
C PRO A 233 1.29 13.05 6.24
N ILE A 234 1.41 13.78 5.13
CA ILE A 234 2.68 14.41 4.73
C ILE A 234 3.12 15.45 5.76
N TRP A 235 2.18 16.26 6.27
CA TRP A 235 2.48 17.23 7.33
C TRP A 235 3.05 16.56 8.58
N PHE A 236 2.50 15.41 9.01
CA PHE A 236 3.06 14.64 10.13
C PHE A 236 4.47 14.12 9.83
N VAL A 237 4.71 13.63 8.60
CA VAL A 237 6.04 13.14 8.20
C VAL A 237 7.07 14.27 8.17
N LEU A 238 6.68 15.47 7.75
CA LEU A 238 7.55 16.64 7.75
C LEU A 238 7.91 17.14 9.17
N ARG A 239 7.07 16.86 10.16
CA ARG A 239 7.38 17.14 11.58
C ARG A 239 8.46 16.21 12.14
N ILE A 240 8.61 15.04 11.57
CA ILE A 240 9.72 14.13 11.84
C ILE A 240 10.83 14.54 10.88
N PRO A 241 12.03 14.94 11.33
CA PRO A 241 13.05 15.46 10.43
C PRO A 241 13.72 14.36 9.60
N ASN A 242 12.91 13.67 8.83
CA ASN A 242 13.34 12.68 7.86
C ASN A 242 12.74 13.00 6.48
N ARG A 243 13.39 13.91 5.76
CA ARG A 243 12.96 14.36 4.44
C ARG A 243 12.91 13.23 3.42
N SER A 244 13.82 12.27 3.53
CA SER A 244 13.86 11.07 2.67
C SER A 244 12.57 10.25 2.81
N MET A 245 12.09 10.08 4.04
CA MET A 245 10.85 9.37 4.30
C MET A 245 9.63 10.12 3.76
N ALA A 246 9.57 11.45 3.92
CA ALA A 246 8.51 12.26 3.36
C ALA A 246 8.43 12.09 1.83
N GLY A 247 9.58 12.16 1.16
CA GLY A 247 9.68 11.93 -0.28
C GLY A 247 9.22 10.53 -0.70
N SER A 248 9.57 9.49 0.04
CA SER A 248 9.17 8.11 -0.29
C SER A 248 7.67 7.88 -0.13
N VAL A 249 7.06 8.42 0.92
CA VAL A 249 5.60 8.33 1.16
C VAL A 249 4.83 9.11 0.09
N GLU A 250 5.25 10.35 -0.20
CA GLU A 250 4.64 11.18 -1.25
C GLU A 250 4.75 10.52 -2.62
N PHE A 251 5.92 10.02 -2.98
CA PHE A 251 6.13 9.30 -4.24
C PHE A 251 5.20 8.08 -4.35
N THR A 252 5.02 7.34 -3.26
CA THR A 252 4.09 6.20 -3.23
C THR A 252 2.64 6.64 -3.41
N PHE A 253 2.23 7.74 -2.77
CA PHE A 253 0.89 8.31 -2.96
C PHE A 253 0.64 8.74 -4.40
N LEU A 254 1.62 9.37 -5.03
CA LEU A 254 1.56 9.77 -6.43
C LEU A 254 1.42 8.58 -7.38
N ILE A 255 2.17 7.50 -7.13
CA ILE A 255 2.04 6.25 -7.90
C ILE A 255 0.62 5.68 -7.76
N LEU A 256 0.11 5.58 -6.53
CA LEU A 256 -1.23 5.06 -6.26
C LEU A 256 -2.31 5.90 -6.95
N LEU A 257 -2.21 7.23 -6.86
CA LEU A 257 -3.12 8.15 -7.53
C LEU A 257 -3.01 8.04 -9.06
N SER A 258 -1.78 7.92 -9.59
CA SER A 258 -1.54 7.72 -11.02
C SER A 258 -2.21 6.44 -11.53
N ILE A 259 -2.09 5.34 -10.79
CA ILE A 259 -2.76 4.07 -11.12
C ILE A 259 -4.28 4.24 -11.09
N ALA A 260 -4.83 4.96 -10.11
CA ALA A 260 -6.27 5.21 -10.01
C ALA A 260 -6.79 6.04 -11.19
N VAL A 261 -6.06 7.07 -11.60
CA VAL A 261 -6.37 7.89 -12.78
C VAL A 261 -6.26 7.06 -14.06
N TRP A 262 -5.21 6.26 -14.19
CA TRP A 262 -5.01 5.41 -15.38
C TRP A 262 -6.11 4.34 -15.52
N LYS A 263 -6.52 3.73 -14.42
CA LYS A 263 -7.64 2.77 -14.40
C LYS A 263 -9.01 3.44 -14.64
N GLY A 264 -9.08 4.78 -14.74
CA GLY A 264 -10.32 5.50 -15.00
C GLY A 264 -11.30 5.53 -13.83
N TRP A 265 -10.79 5.50 -12.59
CA TRP A 265 -11.63 5.64 -11.39
C TRP A 265 -12.22 7.04 -11.25
N PHE A 266 -11.64 8.02 -11.97
CA PHE A 266 -12.10 9.39 -12.06
C PHE A 266 -12.50 9.71 -13.52
N GLU A 267 -13.59 10.45 -13.71
CA GLU A 267 -14.04 10.93 -15.02
C GLU A 267 -13.22 12.15 -15.47
N VAL A 268 -11.97 11.91 -15.87
CA VAL A 268 -11.03 12.94 -16.30
C VAL A 268 -10.25 12.50 -17.52
N ASN A 269 -9.68 13.45 -18.24
CA ASN A 269 -8.75 13.13 -19.32
C ASN A 269 -7.44 12.56 -18.74
N ARG A 270 -7.28 11.24 -18.82
CA ARG A 270 -6.19 10.48 -18.20
C ARG A 270 -4.81 11.04 -18.52
N LYS A 271 -4.51 11.25 -19.82
CA LYS A 271 -3.21 11.74 -20.28
C LYS A 271 -2.90 13.14 -19.74
N ARG A 272 -3.82 14.08 -19.90
CA ARG A 272 -3.65 15.46 -19.40
C ARG A 272 -3.47 15.51 -17.89
N THR A 273 -4.29 14.76 -17.16
CA THR A 273 -4.22 14.74 -15.68
C THR A 273 -2.90 14.19 -15.19
N LEU A 274 -2.41 13.08 -15.77
CA LEU A 274 -1.12 12.50 -15.40
C LEU A 274 0.03 13.48 -15.70
N ILE A 275 0.04 14.10 -16.88
CA ILE A 275 1.07 15.08 -17.24
C ILE A 275 1.06 16.26 -16.25
N ILE A 276 -0.10 16.85 -15.98
CA ILE A 276 -0.23 17.98 -15.03
C ILE A 276 0.25 17.56 -13.63
N MET A 277 -0.17 16.41 -13.15
CA MET A 277 0.17 15.92 -11.82
C MET A 277 1.69 15.73 -11.66
N TRP A 278 2.35 15.04 -12.59
CA TRP A 278 3.79 14.84 -12.55
C TRP A 278 4.58 16.12 -12.81
N SER A 279 4.09 17.00 -13.70
CA SER A 279 4.70 18.32 -13.92
C SER A 279 4.65 19.17 -12.65
N LEU A 280 3.53 19.21 -11.94
CA LEU A 280 3.41 19.94 -10.68
C LEU A 280 4.38 19.42 -9.62
N VAL A 281 4.53 18.11 -9.49
CA VAL A 281 5.44 17.50 -8.50
C VAL A 281 6.90 17.82 -8.78
N ILE A 282 7.28 17.97 -10.04
CA ILE A 282 8.66 18.31 -10.42
C ILE A 282 8.88 19.82 -10.41
N LEU A 283 7.97 20.57 -11.03
CA LEU A 283 8.15 22.02 -11.24
C LEU A 283 7.92 22.84 -9.97
N LEU A 284 6.96 22.45 -9.11
CA LEU A 284 6.64 23.21 -7.91
C LEU A 284 7.80 23.25 -6.91
N PRO A 285 8.46 22.13 -6.55
CA PRO A 285 9.65 22.17 -5.69
C PRO A 285 10.82 22.89 -6.35
N ALA A 286 11.04 22.70 -7.66
CA ALA A 286 12.10 23.39 -8.38
C ALA A 286 11.89 24.91 -8.40
N ALA A 287 10.68 25.37 -8.70
CA ALA A 287 10.31 26.79 -8.66
C ALA A 287 10.40 27.35 -7.23
N GLY A 288 9.94 26.58 -6.23
CA GLY A 288 10.05 26.95 -4.82
C GLY A 288 11.49 27.12 -4.38
N MET A 289 12.38 26.21 -4.76
CA MET A 289 13.81 26.29 -4.45
C MET A 289 14.47 27.50 -5.14
N ALA A 290 14.15 27.72 -6.42
CA ALA A 290 14.64 28.88 -7.16
C ALA A 290 14.19 30.20 -6.52
N LEU A 291 12.92 30.27 -6.08
CA LEU A 291 12.38 31.45 -5.41
C LEU A 291 13.04 31.68 -4.05
N MET A 292 13.19 30.61 -3.24
CA MET A 292 13.88 30.70 -1.94
C MET A 292 15.34 31.14 -2.08
N ASN A 293 16.03 30.64 -3.11
CA ASN A 293 17.40 31.09 -3.42
C ASN A 293 17.43 32.57 -3.77
N LYS A 294 16.52 33.04 -4.62
CA LYS A 294 16.41 34.46 -5.00
C LYS A 294 16.07 35.37 -3.81
N MET A 295 15.32 34.87 -2.84
CA MET A 295 14.95 35.60 -1.62
C MET A 295 16.03 35.53 -0.51
N GLY A 296 17.15 34.83 -0.72
CA GLY A 296 18.23 34.70 0.26
C GLY A 296 17.91 33.77 1.43
N TYR A 297 16.84 32.96 1.34
CA TYR A 297 16.50 32.01 2.39
C TYR A 297 17.26 30.68 2.31
N VAL A 298 18.01 30.46 1.22
CA VAL A 298 18.83 29.25 1.06
C VAL A 298 20.16 29.49 1.76
N ARG A 299 20.46 28.65 2.75
CA ARG A 299 21.73 28.71 3.47
C ARG A 299 22.88 28.19 2.59
N ASP A 300 24.09 28.73 2.78
CA ASP A 300 25.27 28.41 1.98
C ASP A 300 25.55 26.92 1.85
N TYR A 301 25.31 26.13 2.91
CA TYR A 301 25.48 24.67 2.85
C TYR A 301 24.45 23.98 1.95
N GLN A 302 23.27 24.57 1.74
CA GLN A 302 22.24 24.00 0.86
C GLN A 302 22.56 24.30 -0.60
N SER A 303 23.06 25.50 -0.89
CA SER A 303 23.53 25.88 -2.22
C SER A 303 24.76 25.06 -2.62
N ALA A 304 25.70 24.83 -1.68
CA ALA A 304 26.89 24.01 -1.90
C ALA A 304 26.51 22.54 -2.23
N ARG A 305 25.51 21.96 -1.53
CA ARG A 305 25.00 20.61 -1.86
C ARG A 305 24.36 20.54 -3.24
N LEU A 306 23.62 21.56 -3.62
CA LEU A 306 22.97 21.60 -4.93
C LEU A 306 24.02 21.73 -6.04
N SER A 307 25.03 22.60 -5.85
CA SER A 307 26.13 22.76 -6.80
C SER A 307 26.98 21.48 -6.94
N ALA A 308 27.25 20.77 -5.83
CA ALA A 308 27.93 19.48 -5.85
C ALA A 308 27.15 18.38 -6.58
N PHE A 309 25.82 18.43 -6.53
CA PHE A 309 24.97 17.50 -7.27
C PHE A 309 24.93 17.81 -8.78
N ILE A 310 24.93 19.10 -9.16
CA ILE A 310 24.86 19.53 -10.56
C ILE A 310 26.24 19.46 -11.23
N HIS A 311 27.33 19.75 -10.49
CA HIS A 311 28.71 19.76 -10.97
C HIS A 311 29.59 18.89 -10.07
N PRO A 312 29.51 17.56 -10.19
CA PRO A 312 30.27 16.64 -9.33
C PRO A 312 31.78 16.71 -9.54
N GLU A 313 32.23 17.18 -10.70
CA GLU A 313 33.65 17.22 -11.07
C GLU A 313 34.43 18.39 -10.45
N GLY A 314 33.77 19.38 -9.87
CA GLY A 314 34.40 20.61 -9.36
C GLY A 314 34.53 20.72 -7.84
N ASN A 315 34.00 19.80 -7.09
CA ASN A 315 33.96 19.85 -5.63
C ASN A 315 34.65 18.64 -5.01
N ASP A 316 35.71 18.89 -4.20
CA ASP A 316 36.27 17.87 -3.31
C ASP A 316 35.13 17.34 -2.38
N VAL A 317 34.64 16.16 -2.71
CA VAL A 317 33.56 15.50 -1.96
C VAL A 317 33.94 15.29 -0.49
N GLY A 318 35.25 15.23 -0.19
CA GLY A 318 35.81 15.16 1.16
C GLY A 318 35.57 16.40 2.02
N SER A 319 35.53 17.60 1.42
CA SER A 319 35.33 18.85 2.14
C SER A 319 33.87 19.07 2.58
N LEU A 320 32.91 18.47 1.87
CA LEU A 320 31.47 18.54 2.18
C LEU A 320 31.08 17.74 3.43
N TRP A 321 31.82 16.70 3.76
CA TRP A 321 31.61 15.91 4.98
C TRP A 321 32.24 16.54 6.22
N GLY A 322 33.26 17.37 6.05
CA GLY A 322 33.94 18.10 7.14
C GLY A 322 33.14 19.28 7.72
N THR A 323 32.20 19.84 6.99
CA THR A 323 31.37 21.00 7.41
C THR A 323 30.09 20.63 8.15
N ILE A 324 29.87 19.34 8.47
CA ILE A 324 28.69 18.82 9.19
C ILE A 324 29.09 18.41 10.63
N ARG A 325 30.03 19.12 11.24
CA ARG A 325 30.25 19.03 12.69
C ARG A 325 29.56 20.14 13.44
#